data_bf0c6fe24d892da13d39a840466c3c38
#
_entry.id   bf0c6fe24d892da13d39a840466c3c38
#
_cell.length_a   1.000
_cell.length_b   1.000
_cell.length_c   1.000
_cell.angle_alpha   90.00
_cell.angle_beta   90.00
_cell.angle_gamma   90.00
#
_symmetry.space_group_name_H-M   'P 1'
#
loop_
_entity.id
_entity.type
_entity.pdbx_description
1 polymer ?
#
loop_
_entity_poly.entity_id
_entity_poly.type
_entity_poly.pdbx_seq_one_letter_code
_entity_poly.pdbx_strand_id
1 'polypeptide(L)'
;MRTRFLLIVGSAFLLVAPVGANGPSFLSTLQHVSTLTSTVPANGDVNPYGVAVVPVTTGGLVANSVLVSNFNDSANLQGTGTTIMQISPTGGLSLFAQIDGTKLPAPCPGGVGLTTALVALRSGFVIVGSLPTTDGTSATAQAGCLIVLNSSGAPVAVWSGSGINGPWDMTALDMGTAAVLFVSNVLNGTVAANGVVVTQGSVLRITLSIPMGGIPSPISFTTIASSFQERTDPGALVIGPTGVGLGVDGTLFVADTLQNRIAAIPDAVSRTTDAGAGTTVIAGGPIKQPLGLAIAPNGNILTVNASDGLMAETTPDGKRVGARFIDISHSKNGAGTLFGLAVTPAGDGIYFVDDGNNTLNILQ
;
A
#
# COMPACT_ATOMS: atom_id res chain seq x y z
N MET A 1 -40.14 5.38 53.21
CA MET A 1 -38.74 5.77 53.03
C MET A 1 -38.07 4.75 52.07
N ARG A 2 -37.84 5.08 50.81
CA ARG A 2 -37.16 4.24 49.84
C ARG A 2 -35.84 4.90 49.48
N THR A 3 -34.74 4.36 49.94
CA THR A 3 -33.38 4.82 49.68
C THR A 3 -32.97 4.35 48.30
N ARG A 4 -32.70 5.29 47.38
CA ARG A 4 -32.11 5.01 46.06
C ARG A 4 -30.60 5.06 46.18
N PHE A 5 -29.93 3.94 45.95
CA PHE A 5 -28.48 3.88 45.72
C PHE A 5 -28.18 4.34 44.27
N LEU A 6 -27.39 5.39 44.19
CA LEU A 6 -26.85 5.88 42.90
C LEU A 6 -25.50 5.19 42.69
N LEU A 7 -25.43 4.29 41.69
CA LEU A 7 -24.17 3.67 41.27
C LEU A 7 -23.46 4.66 40.33
N ILE A 8 -22.37 5.25 40.77
CA ILE A 8 -21.47 6.04 39.90
C ILE A 8 -20.48 5.07 39.27
N VAL A 9 -20.67 4.77 38.00
CA VAL A 9 -19.67 4.04 37.19
C VAL A 9 -18.61 5.05 36.74
N GLY A 10 -17.49 5.06 37.42
CA GLY A 10 -16.32 5.84 37.02
C GLY A 10 -15.65 5.19 35.82
N SER A 11 -15.78 5.80 34.63
CA SER A 11 -14.99 5.44 33.45
C SER A 11 -13.57 5.94 33.67
N ALA A 12 -12.64 5.01 33.96
CA ALA A 12 -11.21 5.30 33.94
C ALA A 12 -10.77 5.46 32.46
N PHE A 13 -10.61 6.69 32.01
CA PHE A 13 -9.86 6.99 30.79
C PHE A 13 -8.39 6.69 31.07
N LEU A 14 -7.87 5.60 30.53
CA LEU A 14 -6.44 5.41 30.38
C LEU A 14 -5.95 6.47 29.40
N LEU A 15 -5.34 7.53 29.90
CA LEU A 15 -4.51 8.44 29.14
C LEU A 15 -3.29 7.64 28.64
N VAL A 16 -3.35 7.13 27.41
CA VAL A 16 -2.17 6.69 26.70
C VAL A 16 -1.40 7.99 26.39
N ALA A 17 -0.31 8.21 27.14
CA ALA A 17 0.61 9.31 26.82
C ALA A 17 1.08 9.14 25.35
N PRO A 18 1.13 10.21 24.56
CA PRO A 18 1.73 10.12 23.24
C PRO A 18 3.17 9.64 23.44
N VAL A 19 3.53 8.52 22.82
CA VAL A 19 4.93 8.08 22.71
C VAL A 19 5.60 9.16 21.89
N GLY A 20 6.34 10.04 22.55
CA GLY A 20 7.06 11.11 21.90
C GLY A 20 8.02 10.52 20.88
N ALA A 21 7.92 10.97 19.63
CA ALA A 21 8.75 10.59 18.49
C ALA A 21 10.21 11.08 18.65
N ASN A 22 10.93 10.55 19.63
CA ASN A 22 12.34 10.81 19.89
C ASN A 22 13.12 9.51 20.19
N GLY A 23 12.60 8.37 19.77
CA GLY A 23 13.33 7.10 19.81
C GLY A 23 14.46 7.06 18.77
N PRO A 24 15.46 6.20 18.97
CA PRO A 24 16.48 5.96 17.96
C PRO A 24 15.85 5.55 16.63
N SER A 25 16.53 5.83 15.51
CA SER A 25 16.09 5.41 14.19
C SER A 25 15.86 3.91 14.15
N PHE A 26 14.69 3.47 13.66
CA PHE A 26 14.41 2.05 13.45
C PHE A 26 15.37 1.46 12.41
N LEU A 27 15.65 2.19 11.33
CA LEU A 27 16.62 1.77 10.31
C LEU A 27 18.03 1.57 10.90
N SER A 28 18.39 2.30 11.93
CA SER A 28 19.73 2.15 12.56
C SER A 28 19.86 0.84 13.35
N THR A 29 18.77 0.20 13.72
CA THR A 29 18.77 -1.10 14.41
C THR A 29 18.90 -2.29 13.45
N LEU A 30 18.64 -2.08 12.16
CA LEU A 30 18.65 -3.12 11.14
C LEU A 30 20.03 -3.14 10.44
N GLN A 31 20.61 -4.32 10.24
CA GLN A 31 22.01 -4.42 9.79
C GLN A 31 22.15 -5.04 8.39
N HIS A 32 21.32 -6.03 8.07
CA HIS A 32 21.55 -6.88 6.89
C HIS A 32 20.36 -6.86 5.94
N VAL A 33 20.66 -6.68 4.65
CA VAL A 33 19.73 -6.95 3.57
C VAL A 33 19.99 -8.36 3.06
N SER A 34 18.92 -9.16 2.93
CA SER A 34 18.99 -10.47 2.32
C SER A 34 17.79 -10.73 1.42
N THR A 35 18.04 -11.42 0.30
CA THR A 35 16.98 -11.88 -0.58
C THR A 35 16.34 -13.14 0.00
N LEU A 36 15.01 -13.13 0.16
CA LEU A 36 14.26 -14.29 0.60
C LEU A 36 14.04 -15.26 -0.56
N THR A 37 13.50 -14.75 -1.68
CA THR A 37 13.23 -15.58 -2.87
C THR A 37 12.84 -14.70 -4.07
N SER A 38 12.77 -15.31 -5.26
CA SER A 38 12.12 -14.72 -6.42
C SER A 38 10.61 -14.61 -6.21
N THR A 39 9.97 -13.62 -6.82
CA THR A 39 8.51 -13.46 -6.84
C THR A 39 7.86 -13.96 -8.12
N VAL A 40 8.64 -14.49 -9.06
CA VAL A 40 8.20 -14.92 -10.38
C VAL A 40 7.45 -16.25 -10.29
N PRO A 41 6.16 -16.30 -10.67
CA PRO A 41 5.36 -17.52 -10.73
C PRO A 41 5.63 -18.33 -12.00
N ALA A 42 4.95 -19.49 -12.11
CA ALA A 42 5.11 -20.37 -13.27
C ALA A 42 4.59 -19.77 -14.60
N ASN A 43 3.66 -18.82 -14.56
CA ASN A 43 3.18 -18.11 -15.76
C ASN A 43 4.14 -17.01 -16.22
N GLY A 44 5.18 -16.70 -15.43
CA GLY A 44 6.21 -15.73 -15.77
C GLY A 44 5.90 -14.28 -15.47
N ASP A 45 4.82 -13.96 -14.74
CA ASP A 45 4.56 -12.59 -14.30
C ASP A 45 5.75 -12.04 -13.50
N VAL A 46 6.07 -10.77 -13.70
CA VAL A 46 7.25 -10.09 -13.14
C VAL A 46 6.87 -8.74 -12.53
N ASN A 47 7.86 -7.99 -12.10
CA ASN A 47 7.70 -6.65 -11.56
C ASN A 47 6.84 -6.65 -10.27
N PRO A 48 7.39 -7.15 -9.13
CA PRO A 48 6.67 -7.21 -7.87
C PRO A 48 6.44 -5.80 -7.29
N TYR A 49 5.18 -5.48 -6.98
CA TYR A 49 4.79 -4.16 -6.50
C TYR A 49 4.21 -4.19 -5.09
N GLY A 50 3.09 -4.86 -4.87
CA GLY A 50 2.41 -4.87 -3.59
C GLY A 50 3.04 -5.82 -2.58
N VAL A 51 3.08 -5.42 -1.32
CA VAL A 51 3.58 -6.22 -0.20
C VAL A 51 2.60 -6.16 0.95
N ALA A 52 2.07 -7.31 1.37
CA ALA A 52 1.17 -7.39 2.53
C ALA A 52 1.51 -8.61 3.39
N VAL A 53 1.64 -8.40 4.71
CA VAL A 53 1.83 -9.50 5.66
C VAL A 53 0.47 -10.15 5.97
N VAL A 54 0.41 -11.48 5.93
CA VAL A 54 -0.78 -12.26 6.26
C VAL A 54 -0.96 -12.30 7.78
N PRO A 55 -2.08 -11.76 8.31
CA PRO A 55 -2.25 -11.65 9.76
C PRO A 55 -2.71 -12.94 10.44
N VAL A 56 -3.38 -13.85 9.71
CA VAL A 56 -3.97 -15.08 10.28
C VAL A 56 -3.90 -16.23 9.28
N THR A 57 -3.76 -17.47 9.77
CA THR A 57 -3.88 -18.66 8.93
C THR A 57 -5.35 -18.99 8.71
N THR A 58 -5.80 -18.99 7.45
CA THR A 58 -7.14 -19.38 7.05
C THR A 58 -7.20 -19.72 5.55
N GLY A 59 -7.87 -20.80 5.17
CA GLY A 59 -7.88 -21.29 3.79
C GLY A 59 -6.47 -21.54 3.26
N GLY A 60 -6.10 -20.89 2.16
CA GLY A 60 -4.75 -20.93 1.58
C GLY A 60 -3.78 -19.92 2.19
N LEU A 61 -4.27 -18.98 3.01
CA LEU A 61 -3.41 -17.99 3.67
C LEU A 61 -2.68 -18.59 4.88
N VAL A 62 -1.39 -18.31 5.00
CA VAL A 62 -0.53 -18.75 6.11
C VAL A 62 -0.04 -17.53 6.87
N ALA A 63 -0.35 -17.43 8.16
CA ALA A 63 0.06 -16.32 9.01
C ALA A 63 1.57 -16.07 8.95
N ASN A 64 1.96 -14.79 8.98
CA ASN A 64 3.33 -14.30 8.87
C ASN A 64 3.99 -14.51 7.50
N SER A 65 3.31 -15.13 6.54
CA SER A 65 3.75 -15.09 5.14
C SER A 65 3.53 -13.71 4.55
N VAL A 66 4.24 -13.40 3.48
CA VAL A 66 4.12 -12.16 2.73
C VAL A 66 3.40 -12.42 1.41
N LEU A 67 2.35 -11.69 1.12
CA LEU A 67 1.74 -11.65 -0.21
C LEU A 67 2.46 -10.60 -1.05
N VAL A 68 2.73 -10.95 -2.30
CA VAL A 68 3.35 -10.05 -3.28
C VAL A 68 2.55 -10.10 -4.58
N SER A 69 2.07 -8.93 -5.06
CA SER A 69 1.43 -8.79 -6.37
C SER A 69 2.46 -8.47 -7.45
N ASN A 70 2.35 -9.12 -8.61
CA ASN A 70 3.14 -8.83 -9.79
C ASN A 70 2.35 -7.91 -10.75
N PHE A 71 2.98 -6.83 -11.21
CA PHE A 71 2.34 -5.80 -12.01
C PHE A 71 2.39 -6.08 -13.52
N ASN A 72 3.44 -6.77 -13.97
CA ASN A 72 3.68 -7.05 -15.37
C ASN A 72 3.48 -8.54 -15.68
N ASP A 73 3.10 -8.86 -16.91
CA ASP A 73 3.10 -10.21 -17.43
C ASP A 73 4.52 -10.72 -17.79
N SER A 74 4.61 -11.92 -18.35
CA SER A 74 5.89 -12.52 -18.76
C SER A 74 6.60 -11.80 -19.91
N ALA A 75 5.90 -10.91 -20.64
CA ALA A 75 6.48 -10.03 -21.64
C ALA A 75 6.97 -8.71 -21.03
N ASN A 76 6.85 -8.55 -19.72
CA ASN A 76 7.18 -7.35 -18.95
C ASN A 76 6.36 -6.12 -19.38
N LEU A 77 5.10 -6.32 -19.76
CA LEU A 77 4.16 -5.23 -20.09
C LEU A 77 3.52 -4.71 -18.81
N GLN A 78 3.64 -3.39 -18.56
CA GLN A 78 3.11 -2.77 -17.35
C GLN A 78 1.56 -2.83 -17.29
N GLY A 79 1.02 -3.12 -16.13
CA GLY A 79 -0.45 -3.18 -15.95
C GLY A 79 -1.13 -4.37 -16.60
N THR A 80 -0.42 -5.49 -16.74
CA THR A 80 -0.94 -6.74 -17.30
C THR A 80 -0.73 -7.97 -16.39
N GLY A 81 0.01 -7.79 -15.27
CA GLY A 81 0.25 -8.85 -14.29
C GLY A 81 -1.02 -9.25 -13.54
N THR A 82 -1.14 -10.53 -13.24
CA THR A 82 -2.39 -11.15 -12.73
C THR A 82 -2.17 -11.96 -11.46
N THR A 83 -0.91 -12.11 -11.00
CA THR A 83 -0.58 -13.05 -9.94
C THR A 83 -0.27 -12.39 -8.61
N ILE A 84 -0.67 -13.08 -7.53
CA ILE A 84 -0.26 -12.79 -6.16
C ILE A 84 0.46 -14.03 -5.63
N MET A 85 1.73 -13.85 -5.26
CA MET A 85 2.54 -14.89 -4.64
C MET A 85 2.41 -14.84 -3.12
N GLN A 86 2.50 -15.99 -2.45
CA GLN A 86 2.64 -16.10 -1.01
C GLN A 86 4.03 -16.65 -0.68
N ILE A 87 4.78 -15.91 0.11
CA ILE A 87 6.15 -16.24 0.47
C ILE A 87 6.23 -16.44 1.99
N SER A 88 6.66 -17.62 2.43
CA SER A 88 6.86 -17.89 3.85
C SER A 88 8.05 -17.08 4.41
N PRO A 89 8.13 -16.85 5.74
CA PRO A 89 9.29 -16.18 6.35
C PRO A 89 10.64 -16.83 6.05
N THR A 90 10.65 -18.11 5.64
CA THR A 90 11.83 -18.87 5.27
C THR A 90 12.09 -18.91 3.76
N GLY A 91 11.37 -18.11 2.97
CA GLY A 91 11.55 -18.01 1.52
C GLY A 91 10.79 -19.05 0.69
N GLY A 92 9.95 -19.89 1.30
CA GLY A 92 9.09 -20.83 0.57
C GLY A 92 8.06 -20.09 -0.30
N LEU A 93 8.12 -20.26 -1.62
CA LEU A 93 7.27 -19.62 -2.61
C LEU A 93 6.06 -20.49 -2.97
N SER A 94 4.86 -19.90 -2.99
CA SER A 94 3.62 -20.51 -3.49
C SER A 94 2.76 -19.50 -4.22
N LEU A 95 1.96 -19.95 -5.17
CA LEU A 95 0.95 -19.12 -5.83
C LEU A 95 -0.27 -19.02 -4.90
N PHE A 96 -0.63 -17.79 -4.48
CA PHE A 96 -1.86 -17.56 -3.73
C PHE A 96 -3.05 -17.35 -4.68
N ALA A 97 -2.88 -16.50 -5.69
CA ALA A 97 -3.93 -16.23 -6.68
C ALA A 97 -3.35 -15.94 -8.05
N GLN A 98 -4.05 -16.42 -9.09
CA GLN A 98 -3.93 -15.97 -10.46
C GLN A 98 -5.31 -15.51 -10.92
N ILE A 99 -5.45 -14.21 -11.18
CA ILE A 99 -6.74 -13.58 -11.43
C ILE A 99 -7.05 -13.61 -12.92
N ASP A 100 -8.07 -14.37 -13.29
CA ASP A 100 -8.64 -14.38 -14.64
C ASP A 100 -9.69 -13.27 -14.75
N GLY A 101 -9.39 -12.22 -15.49
CA GLY A 101 -10.29 -11.09 -15.68
C GLY A 101 -11.64 -11.44 -16.28
N THR A 102 -11.75 -12.58 -16.99
CA THR A 102 -13.00 -13.07 -17.58
C THR A 102 -13.91 -13.76 -16.55
N LYS A 103 -13.38 -14.10 -15.37
CA LYS A 103 -14.09 -14.82 -14.29
C LYS A 103 -14.35 -13.93 -13.07
N LEU A 104 -14.17 -12.63 -13.20
CA LEU A 104 -14.49 -11.70 -12.12
C LEU A 104 -16.00 -11.68 -11.84
N PRO A 105 -16.44 -11.61 -10.57
CA PRO A 105 -17.87 -11.59 -10.21
C PRO A 105 -18.60 -10.30 -10.64
N ALA A 106 -17.84 -9.24 -10.94
CA ALA A 106 -18.32 -8.00 -11.54
C ALA A 106 -17.23 -7.38 -12.41
N PRO A 107 -17.55 -6.51 -13.37
CA PRO A 107 -16.55 -5.90 -14.26
C PRO A 107 -15.52 -5.04 -13.51
N CYS A 108 -14.23 -5.23 -13.82
CA CYS A 108 -13.20 -4.23 -13.62
C CYS A 108 -13.05 -3.47 -14.94
N PRO A 109 -13.29 -2.15 -15.00
CA PRO A 109 -13.51 -1.45 -16.28
C PRO A 109 -12.41 -1.63 -17.32
N GLY A 110 -11.15 -1.55 -16.91
CA GLY A 110 -10.01 -1.75 -17.82
C GLY A 110 -9.43 -3.16 -17.81
N GLY A 111 -9.92 -4.08 -16.95
CA GLY A 111 -9.37 -5.42 -16.80
C GLY A 111 -8.48 -5.58 -15.57
N VAL A 112 -7.50 -6.48 -15.64
CA VAL A 112 -6.62 -6.84 -14.52
C VAL A 112 -5.18 -6.43 -14.83
N GLY A 113 -4.59 -5.64 -13.93
CA GLY A 113 -3.18 -5.28 -13.90
C GLY A 113 -2.87 -4.92 -12.44
N LEU A 114 -2.31 -5.86 -11.65
CA LEU A 114 -2.22 -5.75 -10.20
C LEU A 114 -1.22 -4.67 -9.77
N THR A 115 -1.60 -3.86 -8.78
CA THR A 115 -0.80 -2.72 -8.32
C THR A 115 -0.14 -2.96 -6.97
N THR A 116 0.52 -1.93 -6.44
CA THR A 116 1.04 -1.90 -5.07
C THR A 116 -0.08 -1.99 -4.03
N ALA A 117 -1.29 -1.53 -4.36
CA ALA A 117 -2.46 -1.60 -3.48
C ALA A 117 -2.79 -3.04 -3.12
N LEU A 118 -2.35 -3.51 -1.96
CA LEU A 118 -2.54 -4.88 -1.50
C LEU A 118 -2.68 -4.91 0.02
N VAL A 119 -3.76 -5.50 0.53
CA VAL A 119 -3.94 -5.75 1.96
C VAL A 119 -4.49 -7.14 2.21
N ALA A 120 -4.06 -7.76 3.32
CA ALA A 120 -4.62 -9.00 3.85
C ALA A 120 -5.33 -8.71 5.17
N LEU A 121 -6.61 -9.06 5.27
CA LEU A 121 -7.44 -8.79 6.44
C LEU A 121 -7.51 -10.00 7.38
N ARG A 122 -7.70 -9.74 8.68
CA ARG A 122 -7.91 -10.80 9.71
C ARG A 122 -9.12 -11.67 9.44
N SER A 123 -10.06 -11.18 8.66
CA SER A 123 -11.22 -11.95 8.18
C SER A 123 -10.87 -13.01 7.13
N GLY A 124 -9.62 -13.04 6.64
CA GLY A 124 -9.16 -13.96 5.60
C GLY A 124 -9.42 -13.48 4.17
N PHE A 125 -9.87 -12.24 3.99
CA PHE A 125 -9.98 -11.65 2.66
C PHE A 125 -8.70 -10.90 2.30
N VAL A 126 -8.38 -10.92 1.00
CA VAL A 126 -7.30 -10.12 0.41
C VAL A 126 -7.95 -9.14 -0.55
N ILE A 127 -7.52 -7.88 -0.51
CA ILE A 127 -8.00 -6.85 -1.42
C ILE A 127 -6.80 -6.32 -2.19
N VAL A 128 -6.91 -6.30 -3.53
CA VAL A 128 -5.84 -5.84 -4.42
C VAL A 128 -6.36 -4.82 -5.42
N GLY A 129 -5.56 -3.82 -5.71
CA GLY A 129 -5.83 -2.82 -6.75
C GLY A 129 -5.49 -3.33 -8.15
N SER A 130 -6.18 -2.80 -9.13
CA SER A 130 -5.89 -3.01 -10.56
C SER A 130 -5.78 -1.65 -11.26
N LEU A 131 -4.72 -1.47 -12.05
CA LEU A 131 -4.49 -0.35 -12.95
C LEU A 131 -4.02 -0.92 -14.29
N PRO A 132 -4.96 -1.35 -15.13
CA PRO A 132 -4.66 -2.14 -16.32
C PRO A 132 -4.26 -1.29 -17.52
N THR A 133 -3.48 -1.91 -18.41
CA THR A 133 -3.22 -1.44 -19.78
C THR A 133 -3.53 -2.53 -20.79
N THR A 134 -3.54 -2.20 -22.07
CA THR A 134 -3.69 -3.18 -23.15
C THR A 134 -2.37 -3.54 -23.83
N ASP A 135 -1.32 -2.72 -23.68
CA ASP A 135 -0.05 -2.86 -24.38
C ASP A 135 1.18 -2.52 -23.51
N GLY A 136 1.00 -2.33 -22.22
CA GLY A 136 2.07 -1.97 -21.28
C GLY A 136 2.44 -0.48 -21.27
N THR A 137 1.74 0.36 -22.05
CA THR A 137 2.04 1.78 -22.12
C THR A 137 1.05 2.64 -21.33
N SER A 138 1.51 3.77 -20.83
CA SER A 138 0.65 4.72 -20.14
C SER A 138 -0.45 5.33 -21.02
N ALA A 139 -0.29 5.30 -22.34
CA ALA A 139 -1.29 5.78 -23.28
C ALA A 139 -2.55 4.90 -23.32
N THR A 140 -2.42 3.62 -22.96
CA THR A 140 -3.52 2.67 -22.93
C THR A 140 -4.01 2.35 -21.52
N ALA A 141 -3.47 3.03 -20.50
CA ALA A 141 -3.92 2.86 -19.12
C ALA A 141 -5.40 3.21 -18.97
N GLN A 142 -6.15 2.37 -18.30
CA GLN A 142 -7.60 2.48 -18.12
C GLN A 142 -7.96 2.50 -16.64
N ALA A 143 -9.16 3.03 -16.36
CA ALA A 143 -9.71 3.01 -15.02
C ALA A 143 -9.75 1.59 -14.47
N GLY A 144 -9.20 1.42 -13.27
CA GLY A 144 -9.09 0.15 -12.59
C GLY A 144 -10.22 -0.11 -11.59
N CYS A 145 -9.94 -1.00 -10.67
CA CYS A 145 -10.86 -1.45 -9.63
C CYS A 145 -10.09 -1.95 -8.40
N LEU A 146 -10.84 -2.28 -7.34
CA LEU A 146 -10.36 -3.12 -6.25
C LEU A 146 -11.00 -4.50 -6.37
N ILE A 147 -10.19 -5.55 -6.35
CA ILE A 147 -10.62 -6.95 -6.44
C ILE A 147 -10.51 -7.56 -5.05
N VAL A 148 -11.60 -8.16 -4.58
CA VAL A 148 -11.67 -8.86 -3.29
C VAL A 148 -11.53 -10.35 -3.54
N LEU A 149 -10.53 -10.95 -2.90
CA LEU A 149 -10.27 -12.38 -2.94
C LEU A 149 -10.64 -13.01 -1.60
N ASN A 150 -11.18 -14.22 -1.63
CA ASN A 150 -11.34 -15.02 -0.41
C ASN A 150 -10.01 -15.66 0.02
N SER A 151 -10.01 -16.37 1.13
CA SER A 151 -8.82 -17.03 1.68
C SER A 151 -8.24 -18.15 0.82
N SER A 152 -8.90 -18.55 -0.26
CA SER A 152 -8.36 -19.50 -1.25
C SER A 152 -7.82 -18.81 -2.51
N GLY A 153 -7.79 -17.49 -2.55
CA GLY A 153 -7.34 -16.71 -3.70
C GLY A 153 -8.38 -16.52 -4.81
N ALA A 154 -9.63 -16.95 -4.59
CA ALA A 154 -10.70 -16.79 -5.59
C ALA A 154 -11.34 -15.38 -5.49
N PRO A 155 -11.55 -14.66 -6.63
CA PRO A 155 -12.28 -13.39 -6.65
C PRO A 155 -13.72 -13.57 -6.21
N VAL A 156 -14.19 -12.76 -5.25
CA VAL A 156 -15.55 -12.81 -4.67
C VAL A 156 -16.31 -11.50 -4.78
N ALA A 157 -15.61 -10.37 -4.97
CA ALA A 157 -16.22 -9.08 -5.25
C ALA A 157 -15.26 -8.21 -6.07
N VAL A 158 -15.81 -7.22 -6.77
CA VAL A 158 -15.07 -6.16 -7.47
C VAL A 158 -15.75 -4.84 -7.15
N TRP A 159 -14.93 -3.84 -6.76
CA TRP A 159 -15.42 -2.48 -6.52
C TRP A 159 -14.77 -1.54 -7.51
N SER A 160 -15.58 -0.81 -8.27
CA SER A 160 -15.15 0.16 -9.27
C SER A 160 -15.99 1.43 -9.23
N GLY A 161 -15.52 2.50 -9.83
CA GLY A 161 -16.17 3.81 -9.73
C GLY A 161 -16.06 4.40 -8.33
N SER A 162 -16.95 5.30 -7.94
CA SER A 162 -17.02 5.93 -6.61
C SER A 162 -15.69 6.53 -6.14
N GLY A 163 -14.87 7.05 -7.07
CA GLY A 163 -13.54 7.60 -6.81
C GLY A 163 -12.40 6.61 -6.97
N ILE A 164 -12.67 5.32 -7.18
CA ILE A 164 -11.64 4.35 -7.58
C ILE A 164 -11.38 4.54 -9.07
N ASN A 165 -10.16 4.96 -9.40
CA ASN A 165 -9.77 5.17 -10.80
C ASN A 165 -8.46 4.44 -11.13
N GLY A 166 -7.36 4.81 -10.52
CA GLY A 166 -6.08 4.13 -10.65
C GLY A 166 -5.50 3.85 -9.25
N PRO A 167 -5.99 2.80 -8.54
CA PRO A 167 -5.49 2.50 -7.19
C PRO A 167 -4.01 2.14 -7.26
N TRP A 168 -3.16 3.01 -6.69
CA TRP A 168 -1.72 2.81 -6.71
C TRP A 168 -1.25 2.03 -5.49
N ASP A 169 -1.58 2.49 -4.28
CA ASP A 169 -1.26 1.82 -3.01
C ASP A 169 -2.46 1.84 -2.06
N MET A 170 -2.41 1.00 -1.04
CA MET A 170 -3.49 0.87 -0.06
C MET A 170 -2.96 0.44 1.30
N THR A 171 -3.50 1.05 2.36
CA THR A 171 -3.35 0.58 3.74
C THR A 171 -4.71 0.38 4.40
N ALA A 172 -4.78 -0.40 5.47
CA ALA A 172 -6.03 -0.73 6.15
C ALA A 172 -5.95 -0.57 7.67
N LEU A 173 -7.00 -0.01 8.26
CA LEU A 173 -7.32 -0.18 9.67
C LEU A 173 -8.30 -1.35 9.79
N ASP A 174 -7.78 -2.51 10.18
CA ASP A 174 -8.56 -3.76 10.27
C ASP A 174 -9.07 -4.00 11.69
N MET A 175 -10.38 -4.02 11.84
CA MET A 175 -11.10 -4.25 13.09
C MET A 175 -11.78 -5.63 13.16
N GLY A 176 -11.45 -6.53 12.23
CA GLY A 176 -12.01 -7.88 12.15
C GLY A 176 -13.38 -7.94 11.44
N THR A 177 -14.43 -7.41 12.04
CA THR A 177 -15.79 -7.37 11.46
C THR A 177 -16.07 -6.10 10.65
N ALA A 178 -15.13 -5.19 10.61
CA ALA A 178 -15.12 -3.98 9.82
C ALA A 178 -13.68 -3.63 9.45
N ALA A 179 -13.50 -2.82 8.42
CA ALA A 179 -12.20 -2.24 8.09
C ALA A 179 -12.39 -0.85 7.47
N VAL A 180 -11.33 -0.04 7.55
CA VAL A 180 -11.23 1.21 6.81
C VAL A 180 -10.01 1.11 5.91
N LEU A 181 -10.23 1.20 4.60
CA LEU A 181 -9.16 1.23 3.62
C LEU A 181 -8.83 2.68 3.27
N PHE A 182 -7.56 2.96 3.04
CA PHE A 182 -7.08 4.21 2.47
C PHE A 182 -6.34 3.89 1.18
N VAL A 183 -6.83 4.43 0.05
CA VAL A 183 -6.37 4.09 -1.30
C VAL A 183 -5.91 5.36 -2.00
N SER A 184 -4.64 5.41 -2.45
CA SER A 184 -4.17 6.46 -3.34
C SER A 184 -4.58 6.15 -4.78
N ASN A 185 -4.99 7.19 -5.54
CA ASN A 185 -5.45 7.07 -6.92
C ASN A 185 -4.71 8.06 -7.83
N VAL A 186 -4.21 7.59 -8.97
CA VAL A 186 -3.25 8.30 -9.83
C VAL A 186 -3.65 8.38 -11.32
N LEU A 187 -4.88 8.07 -11.68
CA LEU A 187 -5.29 8.03 -13.09
C LEU A 187 -6.32 9.11 -13.46
N ASN A 188 -6.44 10.16 -12.67
CA ASN A 188 -7.46 11.18 -12.85
C ASN A 188 -7.01 12.24 -13.89
N GLY A 189 -7.35 12.02 -15.17
CA GLY A 189 -7.01 12.93 -16.27
C GLY A 189 -5.59 12.77 -16.82
N THR A 190 -4.74 11.92 -16.26
CA THR A 190 -3.33 11.77 -16.64
C THR A 190 -3.12 11.27 -18.05
N VAL A 191 -3.91 10.28 -18.50
CA VAL A 191 -3.80 9.72 -19.86
C VAL A 191 -4.11 10.79 -20.90
N ALA A 192 -5.19 11.56 -20.71
CA ALA A 192 -5.54 12.65 -21.60
C ALA A 192 -4.51 13.79 -21.62
N ALA A 193 -3.82 14.01 -20.49
CA ALA A 193 -2.78 15.00 -20.35
C ALA A 193 -1.44 14.59 -20.99
N ASN A 194 -1.27 13.32 -21.35
CA ASN A 194 -0.14 12.78 -22.11
C ASN A 194 1.24 13.25 -21.59
N GLY A 195 1.53 12.96 -20.33
CA GLY A 195 2.80 13.31 -19.67
C GLY A 195 2.84 14.71 -19.03
N VAL A 196 1.86 15.56 -19.33
CA VAL A 196 1.73 16.84 -18.62
C VAL A 196 1.20 16.59 -17.20
N VAL A 197 1.77 17.30 -16.23
CA VAL A 197 1.33 17.20 -14.84
C VAL A 197 -0.08 17.79 -14.70
N VAL A 198 -0.98 17.02 -14.09
CA VAL A 198 -2.31 17.47 -13.64
C VAL A 198 -2.37 17.41 -12.11
N THR A 199 -3.34 18.11 -11.52
CA THR A 199 -3.51 18.19 -10.06
C THR A 199 -4.82 17.53 -9.65
N GLN A 200 -4.97 16.24 -9.97
CA GLN A 200 -6.21 15.49 -9.75
C GLN A 200 -6.01 14.20 -8.94
N GLY A 201 -4.76 13.90 -8.56
CA GLY A 201 -4.44 12.76 -7.70
C GLY A 201 -5.20 12.85 -6.37
N SER A 202 -5.67 11.71 -5.87
CA SER A 202 -6.56 11.69 -4.71
C SER A 202 -6.25 10.53 -3.76
N VAL A 203 -6.77 10.66 -2.52
CA VAL A 203 -6.81 9.59 -1.53
C VAL A 203 -8.26 9.33 -1.14
N LEU A 204 -8.68 8.09 -1.33
CA LEU A 204 -10.02 7.61 -1.02
C LEU A 204 -10.00 6.81 0.28
N ARG A 205 -10.92 7.13 1.20
CA ARG A 205 -11.26 6.29 2.34
C ARG A 205 -12.48 5.44 2.01
N ILE A 206 -12.37 4.12 2.21
CA ILE A 206 -13.47 3.17 2.01
C ILE A 206 -13.75 2.49 3.35
N THR A 207 -14.97 2.67 3.88
CA THR A 207 -15.40 1.97 5.10
C THR A 207 -16.08 0.68 4.71
N LEU A 208 -15.64 -0.44 5.31
CA LEU A 208 -16.15 -1.77 5.03
C LEU A 208 -16.94 -2.35 6.20
N SER A 209 -18.04 -3.02 5.90
CA SER A 209 -18.65 -4.05 6.76
C SER A 209 -18.12 -5.42 6.36
N ILE A 210 -17.75 -6.24 7.34
CA ILE A 210 -17.27 -7.61 7.15
C ILE A 210 -18.12 -8.54 8.02
N PRO A 211 -19.30 -8.95 7.54
CA PRO A 211 -20.16 -9.86 8.31
C PRO A 211 -19.47 -11.20 8.54
N MET A 212 -19.70 -11.82 9.69
CA MET A 212 -19.18 -13.15 9.98
C MET A 212 -19.68 -14.16 8.92
N GLY A 213 -18.74 -14.81 8.21
CA GLY A 213 -19.04 -15.71 7.11
C GLY A 213 -19.55 -15.02 5.83
N GLY A 214 -19.59 -13.67 5.79
CA GLY A 214 -20.00 -12.89 4.63
C GLY A 214 -18.83 -12.27 3.89
N ILE A 215 -19.10 -11.78 2.68
CA ILE A 215 -18.12 -11.06 1.86
C ILE A 215 -18.03 -9.59 2.34
N PRO A 216 -16.83 -9.01 2.43
CA PRO A 216 -16.67 -7.59 2.73
C PRO A 216 -17.45 -6.72 1.73
N SER A 217 -18.15 -5.73 2.23
CA SER A 217 -18.92 -4.79 1.40
C SER A 217 -18.65 -3.34 1.82
N PRO A 218 -18.48 -2.41 0.85
CA PRO A 218 -18.33 -1.00 1.14
C PRO A 218 -19.61 -0.40 1.74
N ILE A 219 -19.46 0.33 2.84
CA ILE A 219 -20.52 1.15 3.44
C ILE A 219 -20.47 2.57 2.89
N SER A 220 -19.25 3.09 2.70
CA SER A 220 -19.04 4.45 2.21
C SER A 220 -17.72 4.60 1.46
N PHE A 221 -17.72 5.53 0.53
CA PHE A 221 -16.56 6.03 -0.18
C PHE A 221 -16.43 7.53 0.10
N THR A 222 -15.27 7.99 0.55
CA THR A 222 -15.04 9.40 0.88
C THR A 222 -13.67 9.82 0.35
N THR A 223 -13.61 10.78 -0.56
CA THR A 223 -12.35 11.43 -0.92
C THR A 223 -11.92 12.30 0.25
N ILE A 224 -10.85 11.91 0.94
CA ILE A 224 -10.34 12.61 2.14
C ILE A 224 -9.19 13.56 1.82
N ALA A 225 -8.59 13.42 0.65
CA ALA A 225 -7.57 14.33 0.12
C ALA A 225 -7.59 14.28 -1.41
N SER A 226 -7.27 15.41 -2.05
CA SER A 226 -7.24 15.57 -3.50
C SER A 226 -6.19 16.61 -3.90
N SER A 227 -6.15 16.97 -5.18
CA SER A 227 -5.22 17.99 -5.70
C SER A 227 -3.75 17.62 -5.60
N PHE A 228 -3.42 16.34 -5.44
CA PHE A 228 -2.04 15.87 -5.63
C PHE A 228 -1.65 15.99 -7.10
N GLN A 229 -0.38 16.31 -7.33
CA GLN A 229 0.17 16.27 -8.68
C GLN A 229 0.32 14.83 -9.15
N GLU A 230 -0.06 14.58 -10.40
CA GLU A 230 0.09 13.27 -11.05
C GLU A 230 0.35 13.43 -12.54
N ARG A 231 0.98 12.43 -13.16
CA ARG A 231 1.20 12.36 -14.61
C ARG A 231 1.41 10.93 -15.06
N THR A 232 1.23 10.66 -16.33
CA THR A 232 1.75 9.44 -16.95
C THR A 232 3.28 9.46 -16.97
N ASP A 233 3.88 8.28 -16.79
CA ASP A 233 5.32 8.10 -16.73
C ASP A 233 5.71 6.82 -17.49
N PRO A 234 6.64 6.87 -18.44
CA PRO A 234 7.03 5.67 -19.20
C PRO A 234 7.69 4.58 -18.36
N GLY A 235 8.34 4.95 -17.25
CA GLY A 235 9.04 4.01 -16.37
C GLY A 235 8.17 3.38 -15.29
N ALA A 236 7.07 4.06 -14.90
CA ALA A 236 6.22 3.65 -13.78
C ALA A 236 4.72 3.72 -14.10
N LEU A 237 4.36 3.72 -15.37
CA LEU A 237 3.01 3.88 -15.94
C LEU A 237 2.37 5.23 -15.54
N VAL A 238 2.10 5.44 -14.27
CA VAL A 238 1.56 6.69 -13.70
C VAL A 238 2.19 6.94 -12.34
N ILE A 239 2.58 8.18 -12.06
CA ILE A 239 3.10 8.62 -10.77
C ILE A 239 2.28 9.78 -10.22
N GLY A 240 2.15 9.85 -8.90
CA GLY A 240 1.36 10.87 -8.21
C GLY A 240 1.41 10.68 -6.71
N PRO A 241 0.29 10.68 -5.98
CA PRO A 241 0.21 10.16 -4.63
C PRO A 241 0.36 8.63 -4.70
N THR A 242 1.44 8.10 -4.12
CA THR A 242 1.81 6.69 -4.21
C THR A 242 1.62 6.01 -2.85
N GLY A 243 2.69 5.63 -2.16
CA GLY A 243 2.62 4.89 -0.90
C GLY A 243 1.80 5.58 0.19
N VAL A 244 1.04 4.80 0.94
CA VAL A 244 0.21 5.29 2.05
C VAL A 244 0.42 4.49 3.32
N GLY A 245 0.47 5.17 4.48
CA GLY A 245 0.61 4.53 5.78
C GLY A 245 -0.16 5.27 6.87
N LEU A 246 -0.91 4.51 7.69
CA LEU A 246 -1.72 5.07 8.77
C LEU A 246 -0.92 5.10 10.08
N GLY A 247 -0.68 6.29 10.60
CA GLY A 247 -0.08 6.49 11.92
C GLY A 247 -1.02 6.06 13.04
N VAL A 248 -0.44 5.78 14.21
CA VAL A 248 -1.19 5.32 15.40
C VAL A 248 -2.19 6.37 15.93
N ASP A 249 -1.99 7.63 15.61
CA ASP A 249 -2.86 8.76 15.94
C ASP A 249 -4.02 8.97 14.94
N GLY A 250 -4.08 8.14 13.89
CA GLY A 250 -5.09 8.25 12.82
C GLY A 250 -4.72 9.26 11.72
N THR A 251 -3.51 9.80 11.73
CA THR A 251 -2.96 10.58 10.61
C THR A 251 -2.54 9.63 9.49
N LEU A 252 -3.01 9.87 8.27
CA LEU A 252 -2.53 9.15 7.08
C LEU A 252 -1.36 9.91 6.48
N PHE A 253 -0.24 9.22 6.27
CA PHE A 253 0.91 9.74 5.54
C PHE A 253 0.87 9.25 4.10
N VAL A 254 1.24 10.13 3.16
CA VAL A 254 1.20 9.89 1.72
C VAL A 254 2.55 10.25 1.11
N ALA A 255 3.14 9.34 0.37
CA ALA A 255 4.28 9.60 -0.48
C ALA A 255 3.80 10.39 -1.72
N ASP A 256 4.15 11.67 -1.78
CA ASP A 256 3.83 12.55 -2.91
C ASP A 256 5.05 12.61 -3.83
N THR A 257 5.08 11.66 -4.78
CA THR A 257 6.25 11.35 -5.62
C THR A 257 6.72 12.54 -6.43
N LEU A 258 5.80 13.24 -7.10
CA LEU A 258 6.15 14.35 -7.99
C LEU A 258 6.64 15.59 -7.23
N GLN A 259 6.18 15.79 -6.01
CA GLN A 259 6.61 16.92 -5.18
C GLN A 259 7.80 16.59 -4.26
N ASN A 260 8.35 15.37 -4.35
CA ASN A 260 9.47 14.91 -3.50
C ASN A 260 9.21 15.16 -2.01
N ARG A 261 8.02 14.80 -1.52
CA ARG A 261 7.62 15.05 -0.14
C ARG A 261 6.80 13.90 0.45
N ILE A 262 6.68 13.91 1.76
CA ILE A 262 5.66 13.18 2.50
C ILE A 262 4.59 14.19 2.92
N ALA A 263 3.33 13.89 2.61
CA ALA A 263 2.18 14.67 3.05
C ALA A 263 1.46 13.97 4.21
N ALA A 264 0.85 14.75 5.12
CA ALA A 264 0.00 14.26 6.21
C ALA A 264 -1.44 14.68 5.99
N ILE A 265 -2.36 13.75 6.24
CA ILE A 265 -3.81 13.96 6.27
C ILE A 265 -4.29 13.62 7.68
N PRO A 266 -4.46 14.63 8.56
CA PRO A 266 -4.92 14.40 9.94
C PRO A 266 -6.34 13.85 9.99
N ASP A 267 -6.66 13.13 11.07
CA ASP A 267 -8.00 12.58 11.33
C ASP A 267 -8.53 11.70 10.18
N ALA A 268 -7.66 11.03 9.45
CA ALA A 268 -8.01 10.33 8.22
C ALA A 268 -9.13 9.29 8.40
N VAL A 269 -9.19 8.66 9.58
CA VAL A 269 -10.21 7.64 9.91
C VAL A 269 -11.62 8.23 9.98
N SER A 270 -11.76 9.47 10.47
CA SER A 270 -13.05 10.11 10.72
C SER A 270 -13.35 11.32 9.84
N ARG A 271 -12.34 11.81 9.08
CA ARG A 271 -12.44 13.02 8.26
C ARG A 271 -13.60 12.94 7.26
N THR A 272 -14.40 13.99 7.21
CA THR A 272 -15.55 14.11 6.30
C THR A 272 -15.33 15.16 5.19
N THR A 273 -14.26 15.94 5.27
CA THR A 273 -13.91 16.99 4.31
C THR A 273 -12.59 16.69 3.62
N ASP A 274 -12.43 17.14 2.40
CA ASP A 274 -11.20 17.05 1.63
C ASP A 274 -10.09 17.89 2.30
N ALA A 275 -8.90 17.31 2.44
CA ALA A 275 -7.71 17.97 2.99
C ALA A 275 -6.85 18.65 1.90
N GLY A 276 -7.33 18.68 0.64
CA GLY A 276 -6.47 19.03 -0.49
C GLY A 276 -5.29 18.05 -0.58
N ALA A 277 -4.12 18.53 -1.00
CA ALA A 277 -2.91 17.71 -1.09
C ALA A 277 -2.22 17.45 0.27
N GLY A 278 -2.93 17.62 1.38
CA GLY A 278 -2.40 17.41 2.72
C GLY A 278 -1.34 18.45 3.15
N THR A 279 -0.87 18.32 4.39
CA THR A 279 0.20 19.17 4.94
C THR A 279 1.56 18.53 4.73
N THR A 280 2.56 19.28 4.28
CA THR A 280 3.91 18.73 4.11
C THR A 280 4.53 18.39 5.46
N VAL A 281 4.92 17.13 5.64
CA VAL A 281 5.74 16.64 6.77
C VAL A 281 7.19 16.96 6.52
N ILE A 282 7.71 16.51 5.40
CA ILE A 282 9.10 16.75 4.96
C ILE A 282 9.14 16.78 3.44
N ALA A 283 10.04 17.58 2.87
CA ALA A 283 10.28 17.64 1.43
C ALA A 283 11.77 17.70 1.12
N GLY A 284 12.18 17.06 0.03
CA GLY A 284 13.58 17.04 -0.43
C GLY A 284 14.54 16.32 0.52
N GLY A 285 15.81 16.66 0.46
CA GLY A 285 16.85 16.00 1.25
C GLY A 285 16.98 14.51 0.89
N PRO A 286 16.70 13.59 1.84
CA PRO A 286 16.73 12.14 1.54
C PRO A 286 15.48 11.64 0.82
N ILE A 287 14.44 12.46 0.72
CA ILE A 287 13.19 12.13 0.02
C ILE A 287 13.34 12.51 -1.45
N LYS A 288 13.40 11.50 -2.32
CA LYS A 288 13.60 11.68 -3.76
C LYS A 288 12.66 10.79 -4.55
N GLN A 289 11.55 11.36 -4.98
CA GLN A 289 10.48 10.60 -5.63
C GLN A 289 10.04 9.40 -4.76
N PRO A 290 9.52 9.65 -3.55
CA PRO A 290 9.12 8.56 -2.65
C PRO A 290 8.01 7.74 -3.30
N LEU A 291 8.09 6.40 -3.22
CA LEU A 291 7.10 5.46 -3.74
C LEU A 291 6.39 4.72 -2.60
N GLY A 292 6.91 3.56 -2.19
CA GLY A 292 6.31 2.80 -1.09
C GLY A 292 6.46 3.52 0.25
N LEU A 293 5.50 3.31 1.16
CA LEU A 293 5.48 3.88 2.49
C LEU A 293 4.97 2.86 3.52
N ALA A 294 5.64 2.78 4.67
CA ALA A 294 5.17 2.02 5.83
C ALA A 294 5.42 2.81 7.12
N ILE A 295 4.71 2.45 8.18
CA ILE A 295 4.92 3.02 9.52
C ILE A 295 5.76 2.03 10.33
N ALA A 296 6.91 2.49 10.80
CA ALA A 296 7.80 1.72 11.64
C ALA A 296 7.21 1.47 13.05
N PRO A 297 7.68 0.46 13.82
CA PRO A 297 7.19 0.19 15.16
C PRO A 297 7.35 1.35 16.15
N ASN A 298 8.33 2.23 15.93
CA ASN A 298 8.56 3.44 16.71
C ASN A 298 7.65 4.62 16.29
N GLY A 299 6.73 4.41 15.31
CA GLY A 299 5.82 5.42 14.78
C GLY A 299 6.41 6.31 13.68
N ASN A 300 7.68 6.12 13.33
CA ASN A 300 8.31 6.85 12.25
C ASN A 300 7.82 6.37 10.88
N ILE A 301 8.00 7.21 9.87
CA ILE A 301 7.59 6.98 8.50
C ILE A 301 8.79 6.45 7.72
N LEU A 302 8.63 5.30 7.10
CA LEU A 302 9.60 4.69 6.19
C LEU A 302 9.13 4.91 4.75
N THR A 303 10.03 5.38 3.88
CA THR A 303 9.76 5.51 2.45
C THR A 303 10.93 4.99 1.63
N VAL A 304 10.62 4.38 0.49
CA VAL A 304 11.63 4.02 -0.53
C VAL A 304 11.58 5.03 -1.66
N ASN A 305 12.75 5.36 -2.18
CA ASN A 305 12.89 6.35 -3.25
C ASN A 305 12.94 5.67 -4.63
N ALA A 306 12.20 6.21 -5.60
CA ALA A 306 12.30 5.79 -7.00
C ALA A 306 13.63 6.16 -7.65
N SER A 307 14.31 7.21 -7.17
CA SER A 307 15.45 7.77 -7.89
C SER A 307 16.82 7.27 -7.47
N ASP A 308 16.96 6.57 -6.33
CA ASP A 308 18.30 6.24 -5.79
C ASP A 308 18.38 4.98 -4.92
N GLY A 309 17.39 4.10 -4.88
CA GLY A 309 17.46 2.86 -4.07
C GLY A 309 17.62 3.05 -2.56
N LEU A 310 17.39 4.27 -2.05
CA LEU A 310 17.43 4.56 -0.61
C LEU A 310 16.08 4.31 0.04
N MET A 311 16.12 3.79 1.26
CA MET A 311 15.02 3.90 2.22
C MET A 311 15.34 5.04 3.19
N ALA A 312 14.38 5.93 3.39
CA ALA A 312 14.47 7.04 4.33
C ALA A 312 13.53 6.82 5.52
N GLU A 313 13.97 7.22 6.71
CA GLU A 313 13.16 7.25 7.93
C GLU A 313 13.00 8.69 8.40
N THR A 314 11.75 9.09 8.64
CA THR A 314 11.35 10.43 9.07
C THR A 314 10.39 10.34 10.23
N THR A 315 10.46 11.25 11.17
CA THR A 315 9.47 11.35 12.25
C THR A 315 8.17 11.99 11.73
N PRO A 316 7.02 11.75 12.37
CA PRO A 316 5.75 12.41 12.01
C PRO A 316 5.80 13.94 12.09
N ASP A 317 6.68 14.52 12.89
CA ASP A 317 6.93 15.98 13.00
C ASP A 317 7.96 16.52 11.97
N GLY A 318 8.39 15.68 11.02
CA GLY A 318 9.20 16.09 9.87
C GLY A 318 10.72 16.11 10.09
N LYS A 319 11.23 15.45 11.15
CA LYS A 319 12.68 15.33 11.34
C LYS A 319 13.20 14.10 10.59
N ARG A 320 14.26 14.26 9.86
CA ARG A 320 15.02 13.15 9.30
C ARG A 320 15.78 12.44 10.42
N VAL A 321 15.60 11.11 10.54
CA VAL A 321 16.28 10.31 11.56
C VAL A 321 17.19 9.24 10.98
N GLY A 322 16.97 8.81 9.73
CA GLY A 322 17.79 7.82 9.06
C GLY A 322 17.62 7.81 7.56
N ALA A 323 18.62 7.27 6.86
CA ALA A 323 18.51 6.85 5.47
C ALA A 323 19.53 5.75 5.22
N ARG A 324 19.14 4.75 4.42
CA ARG A 324 19.97 3.60 4.11
C ARG A 324 19.78 3.14 2.68
N PHE A 325 20.87 2.77 2.03
CA PHE A 325 20.86 2.09 0.75
C PHE A 325 20.40 0.66 0.98
N ILE A 326 19.34 0.21 0.30
CA ILE A 326 18.78 -1.14 0.44
C ILE A 326 18.78 -1.93 -0.85
N ASP A 327 18.83 -1.28 -2.00
CA ASP A 327 19.05 -1.95 -3.27
C ASP A 327 20.55 -2.29 -3.40
N ILE A 328 20.88 -3.55 -3.14
CA ILE A 328 22.26 -4.06 -3.18
C ILE A 328 22.64 -4.62 -4.55
N SER A 329 21.70 -4.70 -5.49
CA SER A 329 21.88 -5.36 -6.78
C SER A 329 22.30 -4.42 -7.88
N HIS A 330 21.95 -3.15 -7.77
CA HIS A 330 22.19 -2.15 -8.79
C HIS A 330 23.21 -1.10 -8.30
N SER A 331 24.29 -0.98 -9.04
CA SER A 331 25.27 0.06 -8.82
C SER A 331 24.64 1.44 -9.06
N LYS A 332 24.67 2.30 -8.05
CA LYS A 332 24.49 3.77 -8.08
C LYS A 332 23.14 4.35 -8.53
N ASN A 333 22.27 3.62 -9.21
CA ASN A 333 21.03 4.14 -9.75
C ASN A 333 19.89 3.11 -9.56
N GLY A 334 19.67 2.56 -8.38
CA GLY A 334 18.49 1.72 -8.07
C GLY A 334 17.17 2.46 -8.30
N ALA A 335 17.18 3.31 -9.32
CA ALA A 335 16.09 4.14 -9.73
C ALA A 335 14.98 3.28 -10.34
N GLY A 336 13.83 3.30 -9.69
CA GLY A 336 12.63 2.65 -10.18
C GLY A 336 12.50 1.17 -9.81
N THR A 337 13.33 0.62 -8.89
CA THR A 337 13.30 -0.80 -8.55
C THR A 337 12.61 -1.11 -7.23
N LEU A 338 12.40 -0.11 -6.37
CA LEU A 338 11.82 -0.30 -5.03
C LEU A 338 10.38 0.21 -4.99
N PHE A 339 9.45 -0.67 -4.62
CA PHE A 339 8.01 -0.35 -4.56
C PHE A 339 7.42 -0.63 -3.19
N GLY A 340 6.68 -1.71 -3.02
CA GLY A 340 6.00 -2.04 -1.78
C GLY A 340 6.95 -2.42 -0.65
N LEU A 341 6.57 -2.06 0.57
CA LEU A 341 7.27 -2.46 1.78
C LEU A 341 6.29 -2.74 2.92
N ALA A 342 6.69 -3.61 3.84
CA ALA A 342 5.93 -3.90 5.05
C ALA A 342 6.87 -4.21 6.21
N VAL A 343 6.50 -3.78 7.42
CA VAL A 343 7.23 -4.17 8.62
C VAL A 343 6.96 -5.66 8.93
N THR A 344 7.98 -6.38 9.40
CA THR A 344 7.83 -7.77 9.81
C THR A 344 6.83 -7.90 10.96
N PRO A 345 6.15 -9.05 11.13
CA PRO A 345 5.22 -9.26 12.24
C PRO A 345 5.83 -9.06 13.63
N ALA A 346 7.11 -9.37 13.79
CA ALA A 346 7.85 -9.18 15.02
C ALA A 346 8.27 -7.72 15.28
N GLY A 347 8.16 -6.85 14.25
CA GLY A 347 8.62 -5.46 14.33
C GLY A 347 10.15 -5.33 14.36
N ASP A 348 10.89 -6.31 13.87
CA ASP A 348 12.35 -6.41 13.90
C ASP A 348 13.00 -6.35 12.53
N GLY A 349 12.22 -6.03 11.49
CA GLY A 349 12.69 -5.93 10.12
C GLY A 349 11.68 -5.32 9.16
N ILE A 350 12.06 -5.21 7.90
CA ILE A 350 11.25 -4.66 6.81
C ILE A 350 11.35 -5.59 5.61
N TYR A 351 10.21 -6.09 5.14
CA TYR A 351 10.09 -6.70 3.83
C TYR A 351 9.97 -5.62 2.77
N PHE A 352 10.64 -5.79 1.64
CA PHE A 352 10.52 -4.92 0.48
C PHE A 352 10.73 -5.70 -0.82
N VAL A 353 10.09 -5.26 -1.88
CA VAL A 353 10.27 -5.83 -3.22
C VAL A 353 11.26 -5.01 -4.03
N ASP A 354 12.02 -5.70 -4.86
CA ASP A 354 12.95 -5.16 -5.84
C ASP A 354 12.55 -5.73 -7.21
N ASP A 355 11.99 -4.88 -8.07
CA ASP A 355 11.52 -5.27 -9.41
C ASP A 355 12.67 -5.49 -10.38
N GLY A 356 13.80 -4.84 -10.17
CA GLY A 356 15.00 -5.04 -10.99
C GLY A 356 15.52 -6.47 -10.98
N ASN A 357 15.28 -7.21 -9.88
CA ASN A 357 15.63 -8.63 -9.72
C ASN A 357 14.41 -9.54 -9.59
N ASN A 358 13.22 -8.98 -9.51
CA ASN A 358 11.98 -9.71 -9.24
C ASN A 358 12.06 -10.52 -7.95
N THR A 359 12.45 -9.88 -6.85
CA THR A 359 12.67 -10.53 -5.57
C THR A 359 11.90 -9.87 -4.42
N LEU A 360 11.54 -10.70 -3.42
CA LEU A 360 11.22 -10.23 -2.08
C LEU A 360 12.49 -10.28 -1.23
N ASN A 361 12.79 -9.19 -0.59
CA ASN A 361 13.94 -9.01 0.28
C ASN A 361 13.50 -8.67 1.70
N ILE A 362 14.42 -8.85 2.65
CA ILE A 362 14.25 -8.43 4.04
C ILE A 362 15.49 -7.64 4.49
N LEU A 363 15.23 -6.53 5.17
CA LEU A 363 16.21 -5.78 5.96
C LEU A 363 15.94 -6.05 7.44
N GLN A 364 16.93 -6.63 8.16
CA GLN A 364 16.82 -6.95 9.59
C GLN A 364 18.16 -6.80 10.33
#